data_e2ad96e0f58126b8f5726ac4cc72b7c7
#
_entry.id   e2ad96e0f58126b8f5726ac4cc72b7c7
#
_cell.length_a   1.000
_cell.length_b   1.000
_cell.length_c   1.000
_cell.angle_alpha   90.00
_cell.angle_beta   90.00
_cell.angle_gamma   90.00
#
_symmetry.space_group_name_H-M   'P 1'
#
loop_
_entity.id
_entity.type
_entity.pdbx_description
1 polymer ?
#
loop_
_entity_poly.entity_id
_entity_poly.type
_entity_poly.pdbx_seq_one_letter_code
_entity_poly.pdbx_strand_id
1 'polypeptide(L)'
;MVEDKKYEIDSRIECDGHQGTLKYVGPVGKTKGLWLGIDWDDPTRGKHNGTYEGVKYFKARHPTSGSFIRPGKAKFGISCPEAIKIRYGLINDELAGIDRDTLTSLQKEINAPFLEVVGFSKVNKKQSKFDQLKIVWLREQCVSTTGNPGELKELCPNLQELDLSKNLINSWQIIADICCQLDCLVRLNLSENYLPTEENMEILKDSFFMLKYLTIARMNYNWFDIQRCMSMFPSLQELSVSFNIVNIIHKPIKDENLMKICKLTLEGNLISNWDDILKLGSLPWQVNNFDCVCVCVCVCARAPLIIICNNILFISKIFILKIFYSLEYLNLNSNKIDKIRFLTVEPTAKTTAFFNLRQLHISQNNISEWQSVSELEKLNNLEDLKFRENPILKNENLETARQLIIARISKLKSLNGTEILQDERRGAEYDYLKLFLSKWTETENDVDKRNRFIIEHPRYPTLVAKCGISDIPSPKVKVEMISNVITVEFVCPDHPNQPRGIKRKLLKDMEVQKVIGLAQRLFRTGGKIPRLSFIQQNLSKDEILLDKPLQELRYYSIQDGDQVIVRW
;
A
#
# COMPACT_ATOMS: atom_id res chain seq x y z
N MET A 1 -21.26 37.60 -34.26
CA MET A 1 -22.39 37.05 -33.51
C MET A 1 -21.76 36.16 -32.43
N VAL A 2 -21.82 36.58 -31.17
CA VAL A 2 -21.38 35.75 -30.04
C VAL A 2 -22.52 34.76 -29.87
N GLU A 3 -22.26 33.49 -30.18
CA GLU A 3 -23.18 32.40 -29.86
C GLU A 3 -23.52 32.50 -28.38
N ASP A 4 -24.81 32.52 -28.05
CA ASP A 4 -25.32 32.42 -26.69
C ASP A 4 -24.93 31.06 -26.11
N LYS A 5 -23.73 30.99 -25.55
CA LYS A 5 -23.27 29.83 -24.79
C LYS A 5 -24.19 29.75 -23.57
N LYS A 6 -25.16 28.84 -23.59
CA LYS A 6 -26.11 28.61 -22.51
C LYS A 6 -25.33 28.06 -21.33
N TYR A 7 -25.10 28.88 -20.31
CA TYR A 7 -24.42 28.47 -19.08
C TYR A 7 -25.35 27.59 -18.24
N GLU A 8 -25.04 26.35 -18.08
CA GLU A 8 -25.84 25.42 -17.28
C GLU A 8 -25.39 25.48 -15.82
N ILE A 9 -26.36 25.67 -14.90
CA ILE A 9 -26.13 25.57 -13.46
C ILE A 9 -25.67 24.14 -13.14
N ASP A 10 -24.79 24.00 -12.17
CA ASP A 10 -24.13 22.75 -11.75
C ASP A 10 -23.11 22.17 -12.76
N SER A 11 -22.86 22.85 -13.89
CA SER A 11 -21.71 22.50 -14.72
C SER A 11 -20.41 22.82 -14.01
N ARG A 12 -19.37 22.04 -14.33
CA ARG A 12 -18.02 22.22 -13.80
C ARG A 12 -17.24 23.18 -14.68
N ILE A 13 -16.42 24.01 -14.06
CA ILE A 13 -15.54 24.97 -14.74
C ILE A 13 -14.11 24.91 -14.16
N GLU A 14 -13.16 25.36 -14.97
CA GLU A 14 -11.79 25.67 -14.55
C GLU A 14 -11.53 27.18 -14.73
N CYS A 15 -10.83 27.77 -13.77
CA CYS A 15 -10.33 29.14 -13.86
C CYS A 15 -9.03 29.27 -13.09
N ASP A 16 -7.97 29.70 -13.75
CA ASP A 16 -6.63 29.91 -13.19
C ASP A 16 -6.09 28.65 -12.45
N GLY A 17 -6.30 27.45 -13.03
CA GLY A 17 -5.85 26.17 -12.48
C GLY A 17 -6.72 25.58 -11.35
N HIS A 18 -7.79 26.28 -10.97
CA HIS A 18 -8.74 25.81 -9.95
C HIS A 18 -10.07 25.38 -10.57
N GLN A 19 -10.62 24.30 -10.03
CA GLN A 19 -11.92 23.77 -10.45
C GLN A 19 -13.03 24.20 -9.48
N GLY A 20 -14.24 24.36 -10.01
CA GLY A 20 -15.42 24.70 -9.23
C GLY A 20 -16.72 24.39 -9.98
N THR A 21 -17.82 24.53 -9.26
CA THR A 21 -19.17 24.30 -9.78
C THR A 21 -19.88 25.65 -10.00
N LEU A 22 -20.46 25.82 -11.17
CA LEU A 22 -21.26 26.99 -11.51
C LEU A 22 -22.60 26.93 -10.75
N LYS A 23 -22.83 27.88 -9.85
CA LYS A 23 -24.06 27.93 -9.02
C LYS A 23 -24.97 29.09 -9.29
N TYR A 24 -24.50 30.10 -10.03
CA TYR A 24 -25.30 31.28 -10.37
C TYR A 24 -24.83 31.88 -11.69
N VAL A 25 -25.79 32.34 -12.46
CA VAL A 25 -25.58 33.08 -13.72
C VAL A 25 -26.50 34.29 -13.72
N GLY A 26 -25.96 35.50 -13.72
CA GLY A 26 -26.76 36.70 -13.70
C GLY A 26 -26.02 37.96 -13.29
N PRO A 27 -26.70 39.10 -13.16
CA PRO A 27 -26.09 40.32 -12.64
C PRO A 27 -25.85 40.24 -11.14
N VAL A 28 -24.81 40.92 -10.64
CA VAL A 28 -24.48 40.96 -9.21
C VAL A 28 -24.40 42.39 -8.72
N GLY A 29 -25.24 42.75 -7.75
CA GLY A 29 -25.32 44.07 -7.16
C GLY A 29 -25.60 45.14 -8.22
N LYS A 30 -24.92 46.28 -8.09
CA LYS A 30 -25.01 47.41 -9.04
C LYS A 30 -24.05 47.31 -10.22
N THR A 31 -23.35 46.17 -10.36
CA THR A 31 -22.32 45.98 -11.41
C THR A 31 -22.96 45.66 -12.76
N LYS A 32 -22.44 46.23 -13.85
CA LYS A 32 -22.94 45.96 -15.21
C LYS A 32 -22.41 44.63 -15.75
N GLY A 33 -23.26 43.93 -16.51
CA GLY A 33 -22.89 42.69 -17.24
C GLY A 33 -23.07 41.41 -16.44
N LEU A 34 -22.83 40.30 -17.12
CA LEU A 34 -23.03 38.95 -16.59
C LEU A 34 -21.90 38.54 -15.65
N TRP A 35 -22.26 37.88 -14.54
CA TRP A 35 -21.39 37.24 -13.61
C TRP A 35 -21.74 35.77 -13.48
N LEU A 36 -20.72 34.96 -13.22
CA LEU A 36 -20.81 33.55 -12.84
C LEU A 36 -20.48 33.41 -11.37
N GLY A 37 -21.42 32.88 -10.60
CA GLY A 37 -21.20 32.52 -9.20
C GLY A 37 -20.67 31.11 -9.11
N ILE A 38 -19.46 30.96 -8.61
CA ILE A 38 -18.72 29.68 -8.56
C ILE A 38 -18.54 29.26 -7.11
N ASP A 39 -18.79 27.98 -6.85
CA ASP A 39 -18.43 27.28 -5.64
C ASP A 39 -17.18 26.44 -5.90
N TRP A 40 -16.03 26.92 -5.41
CA TRP A 40 -14.72 26.28 -5.65
C TRP A 40 -14.57 24.98 -4.88
N ASP A 41 -13.81 24.01 -5.44
CA ASP A 41 -13.46 22.76 -4.75
C ASP A 41 -12.50 23.01 -3.60
N ASP A 42 -11.57 23.95 -3.76
CA ASP A 42 -10.74 24.45 -2.68
C ASP A 42 -11.57 25.40 -1.78
N PRO A 43 -11.82 25.02 -0.52
CA PRO A 43 -12.65 25.81 0.40
C PRO A 43 -12.07 27.19 0.71
N THR A 44 -10.79 27.44 0.43
CA THR A 44 -10.08 28.70 0.77
C THR A 44 -9.96 29.66 -0.41
N ARG A 45 -10.22 29.20 -1.63
CA ARG A 45 -10.01 29.99 -2.84
C ARG A 45 -11.03 31.12 -3.01
N GLY A 46 -12.23 30.95 -2.53
CA GLY A 46 -13.30 31.93 -2.65
C GLY A 46 -13.19 33.05 -1.63
N LYS A 47 -14.22 33.87 -1.56
CA LYS A 47 -14.28 35.05 -0.67
C LYS A 47 -15.53 35.11 0.20
N HIS A 48 -16.57 34.34 -0.15
CA HIS A 48 -17.88 34.39 0.52
C HIS A 48 -18.63 33.05 0.35
N ASN A 49 -19.76 32.92 1.02
CA ASN A 49 -20.65 31.74 0.99
C ASN A 49 -21.74 31.81 -0.12
N GLY A 50 -21.60 32.70 -1.10
CA GLY A 50 -22.61 32.98 -2.12
C GLY A 50 -23.45 34.19 -1.81
N THR A 51 -23.19 34.92 -0.72
CA THR A 51 -23.85 36.17 -0.33
C THR A 51 -22.92 37.35 -0.65
N TYR A 52 -23.47 38.42 -1.26
CA TYR A 52 -22.74 39.65 -1.59
C TYR A 52 -23.64 40.87 -1.29
N GLU A 53 -23.13 41.84 -0.55
CA GLU A 53 -23.87 43.04 -0.12
C GLU A 53 -25.23 42.72 0.50
N GLY A 54 -25.31 41.66 1.34
CA GLY A 54 -26.53 41.22 2.01
C GLY A 54 -27.50 40.42 1.13
N VAL A 55 -27.26 40.30 -0.17
CA VAL A 55 -28.09 39.54 -1.11
C VAL A 55 -27.47 38.15 -1.31
N LYS A 56 -28.29 37.11 -1.13
CA LYS A 56 -27.89 35.72 -1.38
C LYS A 56 -28.17 35.34 -2.84
N TYR A 57 -27.13 35.02 -3.58
CA TYR A 57 -27.20 34.62 -4.98
C TYR A 57 -27.16 33.08 -5.14
N PHE A 58 -26.34 32.40 -4.34
CA PHE A 58 -26.25 30.95 -4.32
C PHE A 58 -25.83 30.48 -2.92
N LYS A 59 -25.75 29.18 -2.72
CA LYS A 59 -25.19 28.57 -1.49
C LYS A 59 -23.90 27.85 -1.84
N ALA A 60 -22.78 28.32 -1.32
CA ALA A 60 -21.51 27.62 -1.39
C ALA A 60 -21.40 26.53 -0.32
N ARG A 61 -20.59 25.50 -0.56
CA ARG A 61 -20.34 24.37 0.36
C ARG A 61 -19.62 24.82 1.63
N HIS A 62 -18.72 25.79 1.50
CA HIS A 62 -17.94 26.33 2.62
C HIS A 62 -18.12 27.86 2.71
N PRO A 63 -17.90 28.46 3.90
CA PRO A 63 -18.09 29.89 4.10
C PRO A 63 -17.24 30.78 3.16
N THR A 64 -16.13 30.25 2.66
CA THR A 64 -15.14 30.96 1.84
C THR A 64 -14.93 30.34 0.47
N SER A 65 -15.72 29.35 0.06
CA SER A 65 -15.54 28.68 -1.25
C SER A 65 -16.25 29.41 -2.41
N GLY A 66 -17.09 30.41 -2.14
CA GLY A 66 -17.83 31.14 -3.16
C GLY A 66 -17.07 32.33 -3.75
N SER A 67 -17.21 32.55 -5.07
CA SER A 67 -16.72 33.74 -5.77
C SER A 67 -17.62 34.10 -6.95
N PHE A 68 -17.58 35.38 -7.39
CA PHE A 68 -18.09 35.80 -8.68
C PHE A 68 -16.94 36.03 -9.63
N ILE A 69 -17.03 35.47 -10.83
CA ILE A 69 -16.05 35.65 -11.90
C ILE A 69 -16.74 36.12 -13.18
N ARG A 70 -16.01 36.76 -14.10
CA ARG A 70 -16.51 37.08 -15.43
C ARG A 70 -16.49 35.84 -16.33
N PRO A 71 -17.49 35.70 -17.25
CA PRO A 71 -17.57 34.53 -18.15
C PRO A 71 -16.30 34.25 -18.95
N GLY A 72 -15.59 35.30 -19.39
CA GLY A 72 -14.34 35.15 -20.15
C GLY A 72 -13.15 34.57 -19.37
N LYS A 73 -13.27 34.42 -18.04
CA LYS A 73 -12.24 33.74 -17.20
C LYS A 73 -12.53 32.26 -16.97
N ALA A 74 -13.78 31.85 -17.22
CA ALA A 74 -14.18 30.46 -17.03
C ALA A 74 -13.87 29.62 -18.27
N LYS A 75 -13.15 28.52 -18.11
CA LYS A 75 -13.03 27.49 -19.13
C LYS A 75 -14.11 26.44 -18.83
N PHE A 76 -14.99 26.23 -19.77
CA PHE A 76 -15.94 25.13 -19.79
C PHE A 76 -15.29 23.95 -20.51
N GLY A 77 -15.60 22.75 -20.11
CA GLY A 77 -14.91 21.58 -20.63
C GLY A 77 -15.13 21.31 -22.12
N ILE A 78 -14.37 20.36 -22.62
CA ILE A 78 -14.41 19.83 -23.98
C ILE A 78 -14.87 18.37 -23.95
N SER A 79 -15.16 17.81 -25.12
CA SER A 79 -15.49 16.39 -25.23
C SER A 79 -14.28 15.48 -25.06
N CYS A 80 -14.52 14.24 -24.62
CA CYS A 80 -13.44 13.24 -24.48
C CYS A 80 -12.70 12.98 -25.80
N PRO A 81 -13.35 12.78 -26.97
CA PRO A 81 -12.66 12.65 -28.27
C PRO A 81 -11.82 13.87 -28.62
N GLU A 82 -12.32 15.07 -28.36
CA GLU A 82 -11.59 16.32 -28.62
C GLU A 82 -10.33 16.42 -27.76
N ALA A 83 -10.42 16.08 -26.48
CA ALA A 83 -9.27 16.05 -25.57
C ALA A 83 -8.20 15.04 -26.04
N ILE A 84 -8.61 13.86 -26.55
CA ILE A 84 -7.72 12.88 -27.14
C ILE A 84 -7.00 13.47 -28.37
N LYS A 85 -7.77 14.10 -29.26
CA LYS A 85 -7.21 14.69 -30.50
C LYS A 85 -6.22 15.82 -30.18
N ILE A 86 -6.52 16.65 -29.17
CA ILE A 86 -5.61 17.72 -28.74
C ILE A 86 -4.33 17.14 -28.14
N ARG A 87 -4.44 16.15 -27.23
CA ARG A 87 -3.30 15.63 -26.49
C ARG A 87 -2.38 14.71 -27.32
N TYR A 88 -2.97 13.90 -28.20
CA TYR A 88 -2.27 12.86 -28.95
C TYR A 88 -2.17 13.17 -30.46
N GLY A 89 -2.71 14.30 -30.92
CA GLY A 89 -2.64 14.71 -32.31
C GLY A 89 -1.22 14.93 -32.82
N LEU A 90 -1.05 14.99 -34.12
CA LEU A 90 0.24 15.27 -34.73
C LEU A 90 0.68 16.70 -34.37
N ILE A 91 1.82 16.81 -33.77
CA ILE A 91 2.51 18.07 -33.48
C ILE A 91 3.59 18.25 -34.56
N ASN A 92 3.38 19.20 -35.47
CA ASN A 92 4.33 19.51 -36.55
C ASN A 92 5.44 20.47 -36.11
N ASP A 93 5.76 20.53 -34.83
CA ASP A 93 6.79 21.38 -34.26
C ASP A 93 8.03 20.55 -33.89
N GLU A 94 9.24 21.03 -34.31
CA GLU A 94 10.52 20.39 -33.97
C GLU A 94 10.77 20.30 -32.46
N LEU A 95 10.22 21.24 -31.68
CA LEU A 95 10.31 21.30 -30.23
C LEU A 95 9.20 20.52 -29.51
N ALA A 96 8.38 19.78 -30.26
CA ALA A 96 7.37 18.92 -29.67
C ALA A 96 6.29 19.64 -28.85
N GLY A 97 6.01 20.88 -29.18
CA GLY A 97 5.09 21.72 -28.42
C GLY A 97 5.66 22.25 -27.09
N ILE A 98 6.92 22.00 -26.82
CA ILE A 98 7.61 22.63 -25.67
C ILE A 98 8.00 24.04 -26.07
N ASP A 99 7.52 25.01 -25.31
CA ASP A 99 7.92 26.40 -25.46
C ASP A 99 9.45 26.54 -25.26
N ARG A 100 10.10 27.37 -26.12
CA ARG A 100 11.55 27.61 -26.07
C ARG A 100 12.00 28.13 -24.71
N ASP A 101 11.18 28.96 -24.06
CA ASP A 101 11.49 29.53 -22.75
C ASP A 101 11.44 28.45 -21.67
N THR A 102 10.49 27.52 -21.73
CA THR A 102 10.37 26.36 -20.87
C THR A 102 11.56 25.40 -21.05
N LEU A 103 11.98 25.14 -22.29
CA LEU A 103 13.15 24.30 -22.58
C LEU A 103 14.42 24.95 -22.04
N THR A 104 14.58 26.26 -22.24
CA THR A 104 15.74 27.01 -21.72
C THR A 104 15.78 27.05 -20.19
N SER A 105 14.62 27.13 -19.55
CA SER A 105 14.49 27.08 -18.09
C SER A 105 14.89 25.69 -17.55
N LEU A 106 14.42 24.62 -18.16
CA LEU A 106 14.78 23.24 -17.83
C LEU A 106 16.28 22.99 -18.05
N GLN A 107 16.86 23.46 -19.17
CA GLN A 107 18.30 23.35 -19.44
C GLN A 107 19.14 24.01 -18.34
N LYS A 108 18.69 25.17 -17.82
CA LYS A 108 19.34 25.86 -16.70
C LYS A 108 19.18 25.12 -15.38
N GLU A 109 17.98 24.66 -15.08
CA GLU A 109 17.64 23.99 -13.82
C GLU A 109 18.42 22.69 -13.62
N ILE A 110 18.55 21.87 -14.68
CA ILE A 110 19.28 20.61 -14.63
C ILE A 110 20.77 20.74 -15.04
N ASN A 111 21.23 21.98 -15.29
CA ASN A 111 22.58 22.28 -15.74
C ASN A 111 23.03 21.47 -16.96
N ALA A 112 22.12 21.25 -17.92
CA ALA A 112 22.34 20.49 -19.15
C ALA A 112 22.09 21.37 -20.40
N PRO A 113 23.07 22.19 -20.82
CA PRO A 113 22.91 23.13 -21.93
C PRO A 113 22.67 22.47 -23.29
N PHE A 114 22.91 21.16 -23.40
CA PHE A 114 22.70 20.34 -24.61
C PHE A 114 21.51 19.40 -24.49
N LEU A 115 20.50 19.76 -23.69
CA LEU A 115 19.26 18.99 -23.62
C LEU A 115 18.56 19.04 -24.98
N GLU A 116 18.55 17.91 -25.67
CA GLU A 116 17.84 17.73 -26.94
C GLU A 116 16.57 16.87 -26.74
N VAL A 117 15.49 17.23 -27.41
CA VAL A 117 14.24 16.46 -27.42
C VAL A 117 14.38 15.36 -28.47
N VAL A 118 15.07 14.26 -28.11
CA VAL A 118 15.36 13.15 -29.03
C VAL A 118 14.21 12.14 -29.03
N GLY A 119 13.79 11.74 -30.22
CA GLY A 119 12.81 10.65 -30.41
C GLY A 119 11.33 11.04 -30.27
N PHE A 120 11.02 12.28 -29.89
CA PHE A 120 9.64 12.76 -29.69
C PHE A 120 8.81 12.64 -30.98
N SER A 121 9.33 13.08 -32.12
CA SER A 121 8.64 13.00 -33.41
C SER A 121 8.23 11.56 -33.76
N LYS A 122 9.08 10.57 -33.44
CA LYS A 122 8.78 9.14 -33.64
C LYS A 122 7.69 8.65 -32.68
N VAL A 123 7.74 9.08 -31.42
CA VAL A 123 6.74 8.75 -30.40
C VAL A 123 5.40 9.42 -30.75
N ASN A 124 5.42 10.70 -31.10
CA ASN A 124 4.21 11.44 -31.49
C ASN A 124 3.54 10.86 -32.73
N LYS A 125 4.31 10.49 -33.79
CA LYS A 125 3.79 9.77 -34.96
C LYS A 125 3.13 8.43 -34.61
N LYS A 126 3.60 7.74 -33.57
CA LYS A 126 3.00 6.50 -33.11
C LYS A 126 1.73 6.78 -32.30
N GLN A 127 1.77 7.77 -31.43
CA GLN A 127 0.64 8.16 -30.60
C GLN A 127 -0.51 8.81 -31.36
N SER A 128 -0.21 9.48 -32.48
CA SER A 128 -1.23 10.09 -33.35
C SER A 128 -2.04 9.08 -34.20
N LYS A 129 -1.68 7.80 -34.13
CA LYS A 129 -2.51 6.70 -34.64
C LYS A 129 -3.51 6.29 -33.55
N PHE A 130 -4.59 7.03 -33.48
CA PHE A 130 -5.61 6.88 -32.43
C PHE A 130 -6.18 5.46 -32.35
N ASP A 131 -6.33 4.80 -33.49
CA ASP A 131 -6.80 3.41 -33.61
C ASP A 131 -5.90 2.39 -32.92
N GLN A 132 -4.62 2.72 -32.72
CA GLN A 132 -3.62 1.87 -32.07
C GLN A 132 -3.42 2.18 -30.57
N LEU A 133 -4.07 3.22 -30.04
CA LEU A 133 -3.94 3.60 -28.65
C LEU A 133 -4.60 2.55 -27.74
N LYS A 134 -3.80 2.02 -26.81
CA LYS A 134 -4.28 1.14 -25.75
C LYS A 134 -4.42 1.85 -24.42
N ILE A 135 -3.65 2.92 -24.20
CA ILE A 135 -3.60 3.69 -22.97
C ILE A 135 -3.74 5.17 -23.33
N VAL A 136 -4.69 5.85 -22.71
CA VAL A 136 -4.94 7.28 -22.87
C VAL A 136 -4.99 7.95 -21.51
N TRP A 137 -4.18 8.98 -21.33
CA TRP A 137 -4.12 9.80 -20.11
C TRP A 137 -4.63 11.20 -20.40
N LEU A 138 -5.83 11.53 -19.88
CA LEU A 138 -6.47 12.83 -20.03
C LEU A 138 -6.56 13.58 -18.69
N ARG A 139 -5.64 13.34 -17.77
CA ARG A 139 -5.61 14.10 -16.53
C ARG A 139 -5.51 15.61 -16.80
N GLU A 140 -6.39 16.40 -16.18
CA GLU A 140 -6.40 17.87 -16.28
C GLU A 140 -6.63 18.42 -17.71
N GLN A 141 -7.31 17.66 -18.57
CA GLN A 141 -7.61 18.09 -19.94
C GLN A 141 -8.99 18.77 -20.09
N CYS A 142 -9.63 19.12 -18.98
CA CYS A 142 -10.95 19.75 -18.96
C CYS A 142 -12.04 18.95 -19.68
N VAL A 143 -11.97 17.63 -19.67
CA VAL A 143 -13.04 16.79 -20.22
C VAL A 143 -14.32 16.98 -19.41
N SER A 144 -15.45 17.24 -20.08
CA SER A 144 -16.75 17.43 -19.45
C SER A 144 -17.88 16.66 -20.12
N THR A 145 -17.70 16.19 -21.35
CA THR A 145 -18.73 15.49 -22.12
C THR A 145 -18.17 14.29 -22.89
N THR A 146 -19.07 13.43 -23.33
CA THR A 146 -18.76 12.21 -24.09
C THR A 146 -18.34 12.44 -25.53
N GLY A 147 -18.72 13.58 -26.13
CA GLY A 147 -18.69 13.77 -27.58
C GLY A 147 -19.92 13.17 -28.27
N ASN A 148 -19.84 12.97 -29.58
CA ASN A 148 -20.93 12.37 -30.35
C ASN A 148 -21.04 10.86 -30.09
N PRO A 149 -22.24 10.28 -30.12
CA PRO A 149 -22.42 8.83 -30.02
C PRO A 149 -21.59 8.08 -31.08
N GLY A 150 -20.78 7.10 -30.64
CA GLY A 150 -19.93 6.30 -31.52
C GLY A 150 -18.57 6.92 -31.87
N GLU A 151 -18.35 8.21 -31.62
CA GLU A 151 -17.10 8.92 -31.96
C GLU A 151 -15.87 8.31 -31.26
N LEU A 152 -15.99 7.95 -29.98
CA LEU A 152 -14.88 7.30 -29.24
C LEU A 152 -14.58 5.90 -29.77
N LYS A 153 -15.60 5.15 -30.16
CA LYS A 153 -15.45 3.80 -30.72
C LYS A 153 -14.71 3.83 -32.05
N GLU A 154 -15.00 4.81 -32.89
CA GLU A 154 -14.30 4.99 -34.17
C GLU A 154 -12.88 5.52 -33.96
N LEU A 155 -12.69 6.45 -33.02
CA LEU A 155 -11.40 7.08 -32.75
C LEU A 155 -10.41 6.12 -32.08
N CYS A 156 -10.81 5.41 -31.02
CA CYS A 156 -9.94 4.58 -30.18
C CYS A 156 -10.55 3.19 -29.92
N PRO A 157 -10.76 2.33 -30.94
CA PRO A 157 -11.45 1.05 -30.79
C PRO A 157 -10.72 0.05 -29.88
N ASN A 158 -9.40 0.21 -29.71
CA ASN A 158 -8.53 -0.72 -28.96
C ASN A 158 -8.13 -0.21 -27.57
N LEU A 159 -8.81 0.84 -27.07
CA LEU A 159 -8.46 1.45 -25.79
C LEU A 159 -8.76 0.53 -24.61
N GLN A 160 -7.73 0.26 -23.79
CA GLN A 160 -7.78 -0.63 -22.63
C GLN A 160 -7.71 0.13 -21.31
N GLU A 161 -6.98 1.25 -21.27
CA GLU A 161 -6.80 2.06 -20.07
C GLU A 161 -7.11 3.53 -20.36
N LEU A 162 -7.95 4.13 -19.53
CA LEU A 162 -8.35 5.53 -19.64
C LEU A 162 -8.19 6.25 -18.30
N ASP A 163 -7.41 7.31 -18.28
CA ASP A 163 -7.29 8.21 -17.15
C ASP A 163 -8.07 9.51 -17.45
N LEU A 164 -9.15 9.71 -16.70
CA LEU A 164 -9.98 10.91 -16.71
C LEU A 164 -9.86 11.69 -15.38
N SER A 165 -8.81 11.50 -14.62
CA SER A 165 -8.64 12.16 -13.33
C SER A 165 -8.56 13.67 -13.46
N LYS A 166 -9.09 14.38 -12.45
CA LYS A 166 -9.08 15.84 -12.32
C LYS A 166 -9.61 16.56 -13.57
N ASN A 167 -10.79 16.16 -14.02
CA ASN A 167 -11.49 16.74 -15.15
C ASN A 167 -12.77 17.50 -14.70
N LEU A 168 -13.58 17.94 -15.64
CA LEU A 168 -14.79 18.72 -15.38
C LEU A 168 -16.07 17.88 -15.51
N ILE A 169 -15.95 16.55 -15.34
CA ILE A 169 -17.07 15.63 -15.38
C ILE A 169 -17.87 15.76 -14.09
N ASN A 170 -19.19 15.88 -14.20
CA ASN A 170 -20.09 16.13 -13.07
C ASN A 170 -21.12 15.02 -12.82
N SER A 171 -21.14 13.96 -13.63
CA SER A 171 -22.10 12.87 -13.43
C SER A 171 -21.55 11.51 -13.88
N TRP A 172 -22.02 10.45 -13.22
CA TRP A 172 -21.72 9.07 -13.58
C TRP A 172 -22.33 8.66 -14.92
N GLN A 173 -23.42 9.30 -15.34
CA GLN A 173 -24.01 9.06 -16.67
C GLN A 173 -23.02 9.40 -17.80
N ILE A 174 -22.29 10.52 -17.69
CA ILE A 174 -21.26 10.89 -18.68
C ILE A 174 -20.15 9.83 -18.74
N ILE A 175 -19.74 9.32 -17.57
CA ILE A 175 -18.73 8.23 -17.52
C ILE A 175 -19.29 6.95 -18.16
N ALA A 176 -20.54 6.61 -17.89
CA ALA A 176 -21.21 5.45 -18.49
C ALA A 176 -21.27 5.59 -20.03
N ASP A 177 -21.65 6.79 -20.52
CA ASP A 177 -21.72 7.09 -21.95
C ASP A 177 -20.34 7.11 -22.66
N ILE A 178 -19.26 7.39 -21.94
CA ILE A 178 -17.89 7.23 -22.43
C ILE A 178 -17.54 5.74 -22.50
N CYS A 179 -17.78 5.00 -21.41
CA CYS A 179 -17.37 3.61 -21.29
C CYS A 179 -18.13 2.69 -22.24
N CYS A 180 -19.42 2.94 -22.50
CA CYS A 180 -20.22 2.10 -23.41
C CYS A 180 -19.76 2.18 -24.88
N GLN A 181 -18.94 3.18 -25.24
CA GLN A 181 -18.33 3.29 -26.57
C GLN A 181 -16.96 2.57 -26.68
N LEU A 182 -16.40 2.07 -25.54
CA LEU A 182 -15.04 1.53 -25.44
C LEU A 182 -15.07 0.04 -25.09
N ASP A 183 -15.32 -0.81 -26.06
CA ASP A 183 -15.54 -2.25 -25.88
C ASP A 183 -14.36 -2.99 -25.23
N CYS A 184 -13.14 -2.44 -25.31
CA CYS A 184 -11.91 -3.03 -24.79
C CYS A 184 -11.47 -2.45 -23.44
N LEU A 185 -12.21 -1.48 -22.87
CA LEU A 185 -11.79 -0.76 -21.67
C LEU A 185 -11.87 -1.65 -20.43
N VAL A 186 -10.71 -1.88 -19.81
CA VAL A 186 -10.59 -2.70 -18.60
C VAL A 186 -10.12 -1.90 -17.38
N ARG A 187 -9.44 -0.75 -17.58
CA ARG A 187 -8.92 0.10 -16.50
C ARG A 187 -9.40 1.55 -16.64
N LEU A 188 -9.94 2.09 -15.55
CA LEU A 188 -10.46 3.46 -15.51
C LEU A 188 -9.97 4.17 -14.25
N ASN A 189 -9.43 5.39 -14.42
CA ASN A 189 -9.07 6.29 -13.34
C ASN A 189 -9.96 7.55 -13.40
N LEU A 190 -10.72 7.78 -12.33
CA LEU A 190 -11.63 8.93 -12.19
C LEU A 190 -11.25 9.83 -11.01
N SER A 191 -10.07 9.66 -10.44
CA SER A 191 -9.64 10.37 -9.23
C SER A 191 -9.76 11.89 -9.36
N GLU A 192 -10.01 12.56 -8.24
CA GLU A 192 -10.08 14.03 -8.19
C GLU A 192 -11.19 14.66 -9.07
N ASN A 193 -12.24 13.92 -9.42
CA ASN A 193 -13.43 14.48 -10.02
C ASN A 193 -14.51 14.72 -8.95
N TYR A 194 -15.50 15.54 -9.28
CA TYR A 194 -16.67 15.76 -8.44
C TYR A 194 -17.87 15.02 -9.02
N LEU A 195 -18.06 13.77 -8.62
CA LEU A 195 -19.11 12.88 -9.10
C LEU A 195 -20.05 12.53 -7.94
N PRO A 196 -21.22 13.19 -7.81
CA PRO A 196 -22.18 12.84 -6.77
C PRO A 196 -22.72 11.41 -6.96
N THR A 197 -22.96 10.70 -5.86
CA THR A 197 -23.54 9.36 -5.87
C THR A 197 -25.06 9.44 -5.64
N GLU A 198 -25.82 8.59 -6.34
CA GLU A 198 -27.27 8.48 -6.25
C GLU A 198 -27.68 7.11 -5.70
N GLU A 199 -28.95 6.92 -5.37
CA GLU A 199 -29.41 5.66 -4.76
C GLU A 199 -29.48 4.50 -5.77
N ASN A 200 -29.80 4.75 -7.05
CA ASN A 200 -30.05 3.74 -8.07
C ASN A 200 -28.94 3.66 -9.14
N MET A 201 -27.69 3.69 -8.75
CA MET A 201 -26.57 3.66 -9.69
C MET A 201 -26.43 2.34 -10.47
N GLU A 202 -27.04 1.26 -9.98
CA GLU A 202 -27.05 -0.07 -10.63
C GLU A 202 -27.59 -0.04 -12.09
N ILE A 203 -28.40 0.96 -12.44
CA ILE A 203 -28.92 1.15 -13.80
C ILE A 203 -27.79 1.29 -14.83
N LEU A 204 -26.63 1.82 -14.43
CA LEU A 204 -25.49 2.07 -15.31
C LEU A 204 -24.58 0.85 -15.50
N LYS A 205 -24.88 -0.30 -14.88
CA LYS A 205 -23.97 -1.47 -14.81
C LYS A 205 -23.56 -2.03 -16.17
N ASP A 206 -24.45 -1.95 -17.16
CA ASP A 206 -24.18 -2.51 -18.48
C ASP A 206 -23.08 -1.73 -19.23
N SER A 207 -22.89 -0.45 -18.90
CA SER A 207 -21.79 0.37 -19.44
C SER A 207 -20.41 0.00 -18.87
N PHE A 208 -20.35 -0.70 -17.73
CA PHE A 208 -19.11 -1.02 -17.01
C PHE A 208 -18.82 -2.53 -16.95
N PHE A 209 -19.48 -3.32 -17.76
CA PHE A 209 -19.39 -4.79 -17.69
C PHE A 209 -17.96 -5.32 -17.86
N MET A 210 -17.14 -4.69 -18.72
CA MET A 210 -15.76 -5.12 -19.01
C MET A 210 -14.73 -4.58 -18.03
N LEU A 211 -15.11 -3.64 -17.16
CA LEU A 211 -14.17 -2.94 -16.29
C LEU A 211 -13.70 -3.85 -15.13
N LYS A 212 -12.37 -3.99 -15.01
CA LYS A 212 -11.71 -4.80 -13.97
C LYS A 212 -10.96 -3.98 -12.93
N TYR A 213 -10.50 -2.78 -13.31
CA TYR A 213 -9.63 -1.94 -12.50
C TYR A 213 -10.22 -0.54 -12.40
N LEU A 214 -10.57 -0.11 -11.20
CA LEU A 214 -11.14 1.22 -10.95
C LEU A 214 -10.34 1.97 -9.90
N THR A 215 -10.00 3.23 -10.21
CA THR A 215 -9.40 4.17 -9.26
C THR A 215 -10.31 5.38 -9.11
N ILE A 216 -10.79 5.63 -7.89
CA ILE A 216 -11.64 6.74 -7.47
C ILE A 216 -11.06 7.38 -6.21
N ALA A 217 -9.80 7.84 -6.31
CA ALA A 217 -9.11 8.48 -5.21
C ALA A 217 -9.45 9.98 -5.11
N ARG A 218 -9.42 10.55 -3.92
CA ARG A 218 -9.67 11.98 -3.67
C ARG A 218 -11.02 12.49 -4.23
N MET A 219 -12.07 11.63 -4.12
CA MET A 219 -13.44 11.97 -4.54
C MET A 219 -14.27 12.56 -3.40
N ASN A 220 -13.71 12.65 -2.20
CA ASN A 220 -14.41 13.00 -0.97
C ASN A 220 -15.56 12.04 -0.61
N TYR A 221 -15.40 10.75 -0.95
CA TYR A 221 -16.38 9.71 -0.71
C TYR A 221 -16.25 9.11 0.70
N ASN A 222 -17.37 8.86 1.34
CA ASN A 222 -17.47 7.97 2.49
C ASN A 222 -17.70 6.51 2.03
N TRP A 223 -17.83 5.58 2.97
CA TRP A 223 -18.01 4.17 2.62
C TRP A 223 -19.35 3.86 1.91
N PHE A 224 -20.42 4.59 2.22
CA PHE A 224 -21.71 4.41 1.53
C PHE A 224 -21.63 4.86 0.08
N ASP A 225 -20.93 5.95 -0.21
CA ASP A 225 -20.72 6.41 -1.58
C ASP A 225 -19.95 5.36 -2.40
N ILE A 226 -18.91 4.76 -1.80
CA ILE A 226 -18.16 3.66 -2.42
C ILE A 226 -19.06 2.45 -2.68
N GLN A 227 -19.87 2.04 -1.71
CA GLN A 227 -20.81 0.93 -1.90
C GLN A 227 -21.84 1.18 -3.01
N ARG A 228 -22.37 2.42 -3.12
CA ARG A 228 -23.25 2.80 -4.23
C ARG A 228 -22.53 2.69 -5.56
N CYS A 229 -21.30 3.20 -5.67
CA CYS A 229 -20.49 3.05 -6.88
C CYS A 229 -20.27 1.58 -7.24
N MET A 230 -19.99 0.71 -6.27
CA MET A 230 -19.72 -0.71 -6.51
C MET A 230 -20.88 -1.45 -7.17
N SER A 231 -22.13 -1.00 -7.01
CA SER A 231 -23.29 -1.62 -7.66
C SER A 231 -23.23 -1.55 -9.20
N MET A 232 -22.46 -0.62 -9.76
CA MET A 232 -22.29 -0.46 -11.20
C MET A 232 -21.25 -1.41 -11.82
N PHE A 233 -20.36 -2.02 -11.03
CA PHE A 233 -19.17 -2.71 -11.54
C PHE A 233 -19.21 -4.22 -11.30
N PRO A 234 -19.90 -5.00 -12.15
CA PRO A 234 -20.12 -6.44 -11.91
C PRO A 234 -18.86 -7.29 -12.06
N SER A 235 -17.82 -6.81 -12.74
CA SER A 235 -16.61 -7.56 -13.08
C SER A 235 -15.34 -7.05 -12.39
N LEU A 236 -15.48 -6.12 -11.42
CA LEU A 236 -14.34 -5.44 -10.81
C LEU A 236 -13.50 -6.40 -9.96
N GLN A 237 -12.18 -6.33 -10.16
CA GLN A 237 -11.16 -7.14 -9.47
C GLN A 237 -10.27 -6.29 -8.57
N GLU A 238 -9.95 -5.07 -9.00
CA GLU A 238 -9.10 -4.16 -8.23
C GLU A 238 -9.81 -2.82 -8.04
N LEU A 239 -9.85 -2.36 -6.80
CA LEU A 239 -10.45 -1.09 -6.42
C LEU A 239 -9.45 -0.25 -5.61
N SER A 240 -9.19 0.97 -6.06
CA SER A 240 -8.45 1.96 -5.28
C SER A 240 -9.35 3.14 -4.92
N VAL A 241 -9.55 3.35 -3.62
CA VAL A 241 -10.34 4.44 -3.03
C VAL A 241 -9.48 5.29 -2.09
N SER A 242 -8.21 5.50 -2.45
CA SER A 242 -7.23 6.21 -1.64
C SER A 242 -7.61 7.66 -1.39
N PHE A 243 -7.21 8.18 -0.24
CA PHE A 243 -7.36 9.60 0.12
C PHE A 243 -8.80 10.11 0.05
N ASN A 244 -9.76 9.28 0.42
CA ASN A 244 -11.16 9.65 0.63
C ASN A 244 -11.42 9.92 2.12
N ILE A 245 -12.70 10.02 2.51
CA ILE A 245 -13.08 10.31 3.91
C ILE A 245 -13.68 9.08 4.61
N VAL A 246 -13.26 7.88 4.22
CA VAL A 246 -13.72 6.64 4.85
C VAL A 246 -13.20 6.57 6.27
N ASN A 247 -14.09 6.66 7.23
CA ASN A 247 -13.79 6.54 8.66
C ASN A 247 -14.37 5.28 9.29
N ILE A 248 -15.53 4.81 8.78
CA ILE A 248 -16.23 3.61 9.24
C ILE A 248 -16.56 2.76 8.02
N ILE A 249 -16.31 1.46 8.13
CA ILE A 249 -16.70 0.47 7.12
C ILE A 249 -17.98 -0.20 7.60
N HIS A 250 -19.00 -0.18 6.76
CA HIS A 250 -20.26 -0.89 6.99
C HIS A 250 -20.29 -2.18 6.17
N LYS A 251 -20.99 -3.20 6.68
CA LYS A 251 -21.24 -4.40 5.88
C LYS A 251 -21.98 -4.03 4.59
N PRO A 252 -21.64 -4.64 3.47
CA PRO A 252 -22.32 -4.37 2.20
C PRO A 252 -23.81 -4.70 2.31
N ILE A 253 -24.63 -3.85 1.70
CA ILE A 253 -26.09 -4.05 1.64
C ILE A 253 -26.42 -5.16 0.63
N LYS A 254 -25.64 -5.24 -0.46
CA LYS A 254 -25.67 -6.30 -1.48
C LYS A 254 -24.25 -6.82 -1.68
N ASP A 255 -24.02 -8.08 -1.38
CA ASP A 255 -22.67 -8.65 -1.20
C ASP A 255 -21.94 -9.02 -2.50
N GLU A 256 -22.65 -9.15 -3.62
CA GLU A 256 -22.14 -9.86 -4.80
C GLU A 256 -20.95 -9.18 -5.50
N ASN A 257 -20.89 -7.85 -5.55
CA ASN A 257 -19.85 -7.15 -6.31
C ASN A 257 -18.55 -6.95 -5.50
N LEU A 258 -18.63 -6.74 -4.19
CA LEU A 258 -17.45 -6.67 -3.33
C LEU A 258 -16.71 -7.99 -3.20
N MET A 259 -17.39 -9.10 -3.41
CA MET A 259 -16.82 -10.45 -3.29
C MET A 259 -15.81 -10.80 -4.39
N LYS A 260 -15.84 -10.11 -5.52
CA LYS A 260 -14.94 -10.34 -6.66
C LYS A 260 -13.64 -9.58 -6.54
N ILE A 261 -13.55 -8.62 -5.61
CA ILE A 261 -12.37 -7.78 -5.45
C ILE A 261 -11.25 -8.60 -4.81
N CYS A 262 -10.15 -8.76 -5.54
CA CYS A 262 -8.93 -9.40 -5.04
C CYS A 262 -7.89 -8.38 -4.54
N LYS A 263 -7.95 -7.12 -4.99
CA LYS A 263 -7.07 -6.05 -4.50
C LYS A 263 -7.87 -4.83 -4.11
N LEU A 264 -7.70 -4.40 -2.86
CA LEU A 264 -8.35 -3.22 -2.30
C LEU A 264 -7.32 -2.25 -1.72
N THR A 265 -7.38 -0.99 -2.13
CA THR A 265 -6.54 0.08 -1.60
C THR A 265 -7.41 1.12 -0.90
N LEU A 266 -7.23 1.25 0.41
CA LEU A 266 -7.89 2.20 1.32
C LEU A 266 -6.88 3.21 1.91
N GLU A 267 -5.75 3.40 1.26
CA GLU A 267 -4.66 4.28 1.70
C GLU A 267 -5.14 5.72 1.93
N GLY A 268 -4.60 6.38 2.97
CA GLY A 268 -4.85 7.79 3.23
C GLY A 268 -6.29 8.14 3.62
N ASN A 269 -7.05 7.18 4.16
CA ASN A 269 -8.38 7.40 4.71
C ASN A 269 -8.35 7.73 6.21
N LEU A 270 -9.48 7.67 6.88
CA LEU A 270 -9.62 8.06 8.28
C LEU A 270 -9.95 6.88 9.20
N ILE A 271 -9.67 5.65 8.75
CA ILE A 271 -10.03 4.42 9.45
C ILE A 271 -9.15 4.30 10.71
N SER A 272 -9.78 4.15 11.86
CA SER A 272 -9.08 4.01 13.16
C SER A 272 -9.34 2.66 13.81
N ASN A 273 -10.51 2.08 13.61
CA ASN A 273 -10.92 0.85 14.27
C ASN A 273 -10.68 -0.40 13.39
N TRP A 274 -9.88 -1.34 13.90
CA TRP A 274 -9.64 -2.62 13.24
C TRP A 274 -10.91 -3.47 13.06
N ASP A 275 -11.89 -3.34 13.95
CA ASP A 275 -13.17 -4.06 13.84
C ASP A 275 -13.95 -3.65 12.57
N ASP A 276 -13.73 -2.43 12.06
CA ASP A 276 -14.28 -2.02 10.76
C ASP A 276 -13.59 -2.75 9.61
N ILE A 277 -12.27 -2.91 9.68
CA ILE A 277 -11.51 -3.68 8.68
C ILE A 277 -11.95 -5.15 8.66
N LEU A 278 -12.22 -5.74 9.83
CA LEU A 278 -12.70 -7.12 9.91
C LEU A 278 -14.02 -7.36 9.14
N LYS A 279 -14.84 -6.33 8.96
CA LYS A 279 -16.08 -6.43 8.16
C LYS A 279 -15.81 -6.72 6.68
N LEU A 280 -14.62 -6.34 6.16
CA LEU A 280 -14.18 -6.70 4.81
C LEU A 280 -13.79 -8.18 4.69
N GLY A 281 -13.27 -8.75 5.77
CA GLY A 281 -12.79 -10.14 5.81
C GLY A 281 -13.82 -11.12 6.34
N SER A 282 -14.87 -10.64 6.99
CA SER A 282 -15.99 -11.47 7.47
C SER A 282 -17.05 -11.53 6.40
N LEU A 283 -17.22 -12.70 5.82
CA LEU A 283 -18.37 -12.98 4.99
C LEU A 283 -19.68 -12.74 5.75
N PRO A 284 -20.76 -12.39 5.06
CA PRO A 284 -22.09 -12.24 5.65
C PRO A 284 -22.70 -13.59 6.04
N TRP A 285 -21.93 -14.48 6.63
CA TRP A 285 -22.42 -15.72 7.19
C TRP A 285 -22.76 -15.57 8.66
N GLN A 286 -23.80 -14.84 8.96
CA GLN A 286 -24.70 -15.33 9.99
C GLN A 286 -25.49 -16.48 9.35
N VAL A 287 -24.92 -17.67 9.35
CA VAL A 287 -25.72 -18.86 9.45
C VAL A 287 -26.40 -18.75 10.80
N ASN A 288 -27.64 -18.28 10.79
CA ASN A 288 -28.52 -18.46 11.91
C ASN A 288 -28.52 -19.98 12.20
N ASN A 289 -27.93 -20.35 13.32
CA ASN A 289 -28.07 -21.65 13.99
C ASN A 289 -28.01 -22.86 13.05
N PHE A 290 -26.84 -23.15 12.47
CA PHE A 290 -26.52 -24.51 12.10
C PHE A 290 -25.24 -24.91 12.84
N ASP A 291 -25.41 -25.94 13.68
CA ASP A 291 -24.40 -26.48 14.55
C ASP A 291 -23.05 -26.61 13.85
N CYS A 292 -22.08 -25.87 14.35
CA CYS A 292 -20.66 -25.87 13.95
C CYS A 292 -19.98 -27.25 14.16
N VAL A 293 -20.71 -28.23 14.68
CA VAL A 293 -20.25 -29.60 15.00
C VAL A 293 -19.98 -30.42 13.73
N CYS A 294 -20.71 -30.18 12.63
CA CYS A 294 -20.53 -30.99 11.40
C CYS A 294 -19.34 -30.63 10.53
N VAL A 295 -18.80 -29.42 10.63
CA VAL A 295 -17.67 -28.98 9.76
C VAL A 295 -16.31 -29.46 10.28
N CYS A 296 -16.17 -29.62 11.60
CA CYS A 296 -14.92 -30.12 12.19
C CYS A 296 -14.67 -31.62 11.98
N VAL A 297 -15.71 -32.42 11.78
CA VAL A 297 -15.59 -33.89 11.63
C VAL A 297 -15.11 -34.29 10.23
N CYS A 298 -15.40 -33.48 9.20
CA CYS A 298 -15.01 -33.82 7.82
C CYS A 298 -13.54 -33.50 7.47
N VAL A 299 -12.81 -32.73 8.27
CA VAL A 299 -11.42 -32.36 7.99
C VAL A 299 -10.43 -33.40 8.55
N CYS A 300 -10.82 -34.18 9.54
CA CYS A 300 -9.93 -35.14 10.22
C CYS A 300 -9.99 -36.59 9.69
N ALA A 301 -10.92 -36.91 8.82
CA ALA A 301 -11.06 -38.28 8.28
C ALA A 301 -10.49 -38.39 6.85
N ARG A 302 -9.30 -38.91 6.72
CA ARG A 302 -8.75 -39.45 5.46
C ARG A 302 -9.47 -40.75 5.10
N ALA A 303 -10.75 -40.70 4.72
CA ALA A 303 -11.44 -41.83 4.09
C ALA A 303 -12.59 -41.31 3.22
N PRO A 304 -12.77 -41.85 2.00
CA PRO A 304 -13.88 -41.47 1.15
C PRO A 304 -15.15 -42.21 1.66
N LEU A 305 -15.87 -41.63 2.60
CA LEU A 305 -17.23 -42.07 2.92
C LEU A 305 -18.17 -41.21 2.09
N ILE A 306 -18.66 -41.79 1.00
CA ILE A 306 -19.81 -41.30 0.23
C ILE A 306 -21.04 -41.51 1.13
N ILE A 307 -21.39 -40.49 1.90
CA ILE A 307 -22.73 -40.40 2.49
C ILE A 307 -23.60 -39.71 1.45
N ILE A 308 -24.35 -40.51 0.72
CA ILE A 308 -25.46 -40.04 -0.12
C ILE A 308 -26.54 -39.50 0.81
N CYS A 309 -26.41 -38.25 1.23
CA CYS A 309 -27.53 -37.48 1.74
C CYS A 309 -28.13 -36.69 0.58
N ASN A 310 -29.41 -36.82 0.38
CA ASN A 310 -30.26 -36.21 -0.67
C ASN A 310 -30.25 -34.67 -0.71
N ASN A 311 -29.07 -34.04 -0.75
CA ASN A 311 -28.97 -32.61 -0.91
C ASN A 311 -27.72 -32.27 -1.74
N ILE A 312 -27.89 -32.28 -3.05
CA ILE A 312 -26.95 -31.73 -4.06
C ILE A 312 -26.55 -30.27 -3.74
N LEU A 313 -27.32 -29.59 -2.93
CA LEU A 313 -27.02 -28.23 -2.41
C LEU A 313 -25.81 -28.15 -1.45
N PHE A 314 -25.35 -29.26 -0.84
CA PHE A 314 -24.26 -29.22 0.14
C PHE A 314 -22.86 -29.19 -0.50
N ILE A 315 -22.68 -29.88 -1.63
CA ILE A 315 -21.43 -29.90 -2.38
C ILE A 315 -21.21 -28.53 -3.09
N SER A 316 -22.29 -27.95 -3.61
CA SER A 316 -22.26 -26.61 -4.18
C SER A 316 -21.91 -25.52 -3.15
N LYS A 317 -22.40 -25.65 -1.89
CA LYS A 317 -22.08 -24.69 -0.81
C LYS A 317 -20.61 -24.77 -0.35
N ILE A 318 -19.97 -25.94 -0.29
CA ILE A 318 -18.55 -26.09 0.04
C ILE A 318 -17.66 -25.56 -1.10
N PHE A 319 -18.08 -25.73 -2.35
CA PHE A 319 -17.37 -25.18 -3.51
C PHE A 319 -17.54 -23.67 -3.61
N ILE A 320 -18.72 -23.15 -3.26
CA ILE A 320 -19.03 -21.71 -3.17
C ILE A 320 -18.24 -21.06 -2.04
N LEU A 321 -18.04 -21.72 -0.89
CA LEU A 321 -17.20 -21.23 0.21
C LEU A 321 -15.74 -20.96 -0.19
N LYS A 322 -15.18 -21.68 -1.16
CA LYS A 322 -13.82 -21.43 -1.67
C LYS A 322 -13.71 -20.24 -2.63
N ILE A 323 -14.80 -19.80 -3.22
CA ILE A 323 -14.84 -18.72 -4.23
C ILE A 323 -14.94 -17.33 -3.55
N PHE A 324 -15.44 -17.24 -2.33
CA PHE A 324 -15.76 -15.97 -1.65
C PHE A 324 -14.63 -15.32 -0.86
N TYR A 325 -13.44 -15.90 -0.77
CA TYR A 325 -12.28 -15.33 -0.08
C TYR A 325 -11.30 -14.70 -1.07
N SER A 326 -11.75 -13.74 -1.87
CA SER A 326 -10.96 -13.26 -3.00
C SER A 326 -9.87 -12.25 -2.63
N LEU A 327 -9.94 -11.60 -1.46
CA LEU A 327 -8.99 -10.54 -1.13
C LEU A 327 -7.59 -11.08 -0.86
N GLU A 328 -6.66 -10.80 -1.76
CA GLU A 328 -5.26 -11.20 -1.70
C GLU A 328 -4.34 -10.03 -1.31
N TYR A 329 -4.72 -8.82 -1.64
CA TYR A 329 -3.98 -7.58 -1.38
C TYR A 329 -4.86 -6.56 -0.68
N LEU A 330 -4.37 -6.01 0.45
CA LEU A 330 -5.02 -4.94 1.19
C LEU A 330 -4.01 -3.86 1.56
N ASN A 331 -4.26 -2.63 1.11
CA ASN A 331 -3.47 -1.46 1.47
C ASN A 331 -4.26 -0.53 2.39
N LEU A 332 -3.75 -0.40 3.62
CA LEU A 332 -4.26 0.44 4.70
C LEU A 332 -3.24 1.50 5.14
N ASN A 333 -2.24 1.82 4.33
CA ASN A 333 -1.25 2.82 4.68
C ASN A 333 -1.89 4.17 5.01
N SER A 334 -1.23 4.96 5.83
CA SER A 334 -1.63 6.34 6.13
C SER A 334 -3.06 6.48 6.65
N ASN A 335 -3.50 5.53 7.48
CA ASN A 335 -4.74 5.58 8.24
C ASN A 335 -4.46 5.92 9.71
N LYS A 336 -5.41 5.68 10.61
CA LYS A 336 -5.31 5.99 12.04
C LYS A 336 -5.43 4.76 12.92
N ILE A 337 -5.14 3.57 12.38
CA ILE A 337 -5.30 2.28 13.06
C ILE A 337 -4.31 2.21 14.23
N ASP A 338 -4.81 1.97 15.44
CA ASP A 338 -4.01 1.88 16.66
C ASP A 338 -3.72 0.45 17.10
N LYS A 339 -4.63 -0.48 16.80
CA LYS A 339 -4.57 -1.89 17.22
C LYS A 339 -5.02 -2.83 16.12
N ILE A 340 -4.37 -4.00 16.06
CA ILE A 340 -4.78 -5.14 15.23
C ILE A 340 -5.19 -6.24 16.18
N ARG A 341 -6.37 -6.84 15.97
CA ARG A 341 -6.83 -8.00 16.74
C ARG A 341 -7.75 -8.88 15.92
N PHE A 342 -7.67 -10.18 16.13
CA PHE A 342 -8.59 -11.14 15.56
C PHE A 342 -9.31 -11.90 16.68
N LEU A 343 -10.62 -11.98 16.58
CA LEU A 343 -11.43 -12.79 17.49
C LEU A 343 -11.25 -14.27 17.14
N THR A 344 -10.45 -14.97 17.92
CA THR A 344 -10.21 -16.41 17.80
C THR A 344 -10.52 -17.09 19.14
N VAL A 345 -10.96 -18.35 19.09
CA VAL A 345 -11.29 -19.13 20.29
C VAL A 345 -10.05 -19.32 21.16
N GLU A 346 -8.91 -19.59 20.53
CA GLU A 346 -7.61 -19.73 21.21
C GLU A 346 -6.61 -18.70 20.68
N PRO A 347 -5.68 -18.23 21.50
CA PRO A 347 -4.67 -17.24 21.10
C PRO A 347 -3.80 -17.66 19.92
N THR A 348 -3.54 -18.97 19.78
CA THR A 348 -2.71 -19.54 18.71
C THR A 348 -3.51 -19.96 17.47
N ALA A 349 -4.85 -19.91 17.54
CA ALA A 349 -5.70 -20.33 16.44
C ALA A 349 -5.61 -19.35 15.25
N LYS A 350 -5.64 -19.91 14.04
CA LYS A 350 -5.71 -19.10 12.82
C LYS A 350 -7.11 -18.50 12.66
N THR A 351 -7.15 -17.28 12.11
CA THR A 351 -8.41 -16.60 11.81
C THR A 351 -9.02 -17.13 10.52
N THR A 352 -10.35 -17.10 10.44
CA THR A 352 -11.09 -17.32 9.20
C THR A 352 -11.20 -16.04 8.36
N ALA A 353 -11.00 -14.87 8.99
CA ALA A 353 -11.01 -13.60 8.27
C ALA A 353 -9.78 -13.50 7.35
N PHE A 354 -9.99 -12.92 6.17
CA PHE A 354 -8.93 -12.70 5.18
C PHE A 354 -8.13 -13.96 4.80
N PHE A 355 -8.83 -15.05 4.57
CA PHE A 355 -8.21 -16.38 4.36
C PHE A 355 -7.14 -16.38 3.25
N ASN A 356 -7.37 -15.65 2.14
CA ASN A 356 -6.46 -15.58 1.00
C ASN A 356 -5.50 -14.37 1.02
N LEU A 357 -5.53 -13.54 2.08
CA LEU A 357 -4.69 -12.34 2.13
C LEU A 357 -3.21 -12.73 2.17
N ARG A 358 -2.49 -12.29 1.14
CA ARG A 358 -1.04 -12.51 0.99
C ARG A 358 -0.23 -11.25 1.25
N GLN A 359 -0.77 -10.09 0.90
CA GLN A 359 -0.06 -8.82 0.98
C GLN A 359 -0.87 -7.82 1.82
N LEU A 360 -0.25 -7.34 2.89
CA LEU A 360 -0.81 -6.32 3.77
C LEU A 360 0.13 -5.13 3.86
N HIS A 361 -0.35 -3.95 3.48
CA HIS A 361 0.35 -2.70 3.67
C HIS A 361 -0.36 -1.90 4.77
N ILE A 362 0.35 -1.62 5.87
CA ILE A 362 -0.20 -0.93 7.04
C ILE A 362 0.82 0.05 7.65
N SER A 363 1.66 0.62 6.80
CA SER A 363 2.62 1.68 7.17
C SER A 363 1.89 2.98 7.52
N GLN A 364 2.56 3.86 8.28
CA GLN A 364 2.03 5.19 8.61
C GLN A 364 0.66 5.12 9.32
N ASN A 365 0.55 4.23 10.30
CA ASN A 365 -0.59 4.11 11.18
C ASN A 365 -0.20 4.44 12.63
N ASN A 366 -1.09 4.22 13.60
CA ASN A 366 -0.86 4.57 15.01
C ASN A 366 -0.53 3.33 15.88
N ILE A 367 -0.05 2.23 15.29
CA ILE A 367 0.20 0.98 16.01
C ILE A 367 1.39 1.16 16.98
N SER A 368 1.13 0.97 18.28
CA SER A 368 2.09 1.20 19.36
C SER A 368 2.43 -0.05 20.17
N GLU A 369 1.76 -1.17 19.94
CA GLU A 369 1.91 -2.41 20.74
C GLU A 369 2.36 -3.59 19.88
N TRP A 370 3.38 -4.34 20.35
CA TRP A 370 3.87 -5.56 19.68
C TRP A 370 2.83 -6.67 19.56
N GLN A 371 1.82 -6.65 20.44
CA GLN A 371 0.70 -7.58 20.34
C GLN A 371 -0.03 -7.46 19.01
N SER A 372 -0.21 -6.25 18.48
CA SER A 372 -0.82 -6.03 17.14
C SER A 372 -0.02 -6.71 16.03
N VAL A 373 1.32 -6.73 16.12
CA VAL A 373 2.17 -7.45 15.15
C VAL A 373 2.02 -8.95 15.35
N SER A 374 1.94 -9.43 16.59
CA SER A 374 1.75 -10.85 16.92
C SER A 374 0.40 -11.38 16.41
N GLU A 375 -0.64 -10.56 16.43
CA GLU A 375 -1.96 -10.92 15.87
C GLU A 375 -1.90 -11.26 14.38
N LEU A 376 -0.97 -10.68 13.61
CA LEU A 376 -0.80 -10.97 12.18
C LEU A 376 -0.37 -12.43 11.91
N GLU A 377 0.21 -13.12 12.89
CA GLU A 377 0.48 -14.57 12.80
C GLU A 377 -0.80 -15.37 12.59
N LYS A 378 -1.95 -14.86 13.04
CA LYS A 378 -3.24 -15.54 12.87
C LYS A 378 -3.73 -15.58 11.42
N LEU A 379 -3.19 -14.73 10.54
CA LEU A 379 -3.49 -14.78 9.11
C LEU A 379 -2.91 -16.04 8.47
N ASN A 380 -3.70 -16.68 7.61
CA ASN A 380 -3.35 -17.99 7.04
C ASN A 380 -2.23 -17.92 6.00
N ASN A 381 -2.18 -16.85 5.20
CA ASN A 381 -1.36 -16.79 3.99
C ASN A 381 -0.57 -15.48 3.83
N LEU A 382 -0.36 -14.71 4.90
CA LEU A 382 0.39 -13.46 4.83
C LEU A 382 1.86 -13.71 4.48
N GLU A 383 2.28 -13.23 3.31
CA GLU A 383 3.63 -13.42 2.74
C GLU A 383 4.40 -12.10 2.61
N ASP A 384 3.71 -10.98 2.39
CA ASP A 384 4.33 -9.66 2.23
C ASP A 384 3.67 -8.64 3.17
N LEU A 385 4.51 -7.95 3.95
CA LEU A 385 4.09 -6.94 4.92
C LEU A 385 4.86 -5.64 4.68
N LYS A 386 4.14 -4.53 4.54
CA LYS A 386 4.72 -3.18 4.70
C LYS A 386 4.27 -2.60 6.03
N PHE A 387 5.25 -2.37 6.91
CA PHE A 387 5.05 -1.93 8.27
C PHE A 387 6.11 -0.89 8.67
N ARG A 388 6.08 0.27 8.02
CA ARG A 388 6.97 1.40 8.30
C ARG A 388 6.22 2.49 9.05
N GLU A 389 6.97 3.36 9.73
CA GLU A 389 6.44 4.61 10.32
C GLU A 389 5.23 4.40 11.25
N ASN A 390 5.21 3.29 11.99
CA ASN A 390 4.30 3.09 13.12
C ASN A 390 5.00 3.49 14.43
N PRO A 391 4.28 4.02 15.43
CA PRO A 391 4.88 4.48 16.70
C PRO A 391 5.75 3.45 17.41
N ILE A 392 5.38 2.17 17.36
CA ILE A 392 6.13 1.07 17.98
C ILE A 392 7.59 0.98 17.49
N LEU A 393 7.86 1.38 16.24
CA LEU A 393 9.19 1.30 15.65
C LEU A 393 10.12 2.44 16.09
N LYS A 394 9.58 3.51 16.69
CA LYS A 394 10.38 4.69 17.11
C LYS A 394 11.33 4.38 18.25
N ASN A 395 10.99 3.41 19.10
CA ASN A 395 11.74 3.08 20.31
C ASN A 395 12.75 1.93 20.09
N GLU A 396 12.75 1.33 18.90
CA GLU A 396 13.59 0.20 18.57
C GLU A 396 14.60 0.55 17.48
N ASN A 397 15.77 -0.12 17.51
CA ASN A 397 16.65 -0.09 16.36
C ASN A 397 15.92 -0.77 15.17
N LEU A 398 16.06 -0.21 13.96
CA LEU A 398 15.42 -0.73 12.75
C LEU A 398 15.71 -2.21 12.50
N GLU A 399 16.94 -2.65 12.78
CA GLU A 399 17.33 -4.05 12.64
C GLU A 399 16.64 -4.92 13.67
N THR A 400 16.64 -4.52 14.94
CA THR A 400 15.93 -5.24 16.01
C THR A 400 14.43 -5.33 15.73
N ALA A 401 13.82 -4.22 15.28
CA ALA A 401 12.41 -4.21 14.91
C ALA A 401 12.13 -5.18 13.75
N ARG A 402 13.00 -5.22 12.74
CA ARG A 402 12.91 -6.16 11.63
C ARG A 402 12.94 -7.60 12.11
N GLN A 403 13.92 -7.95 12.95
CA GLN A 403 14.06 -9.29 13.52
C GLN A 403 12.83 -9.69 14.35
N LEU A 404 12.32 -8.78 15.17
CA LEU A 404 11.12 -9.02 15.98
C LEU A 404 9.86 -9.27 15.14
N ILE A 405 9.69 -8.58 14.02
CA ILE A 405 8.55 -8.80 13.10
C ILE A 405 8.70 -10.16 12.41
N ILE A 406 9.88 -10.48 11.88
CA ILE A 406 10.17 -11.76 11.20
C ILE A 406 9.91 -12.94 12.13
N ALA A 407 10.35 -12.83 13.38
CA ALA A 407 10.16 -13.87 14.38
C ALA A 407 8.69 -14.09 14.76
N ARG A 408 7.85 -13.03 14.75
CA ARG A 408 6.44 -13.10 15.12
C ARG A 408 5.54 -13.67 14.02
N ILE A 409 5.94 -13.57 12.74
CA ILE A 409 5.08 -13.95 11.60
C ILE A 409 5.77 -15.05 10.78
N SER A 410 5.24 -16.27 10.87
CA SER A 410 5.89 -17.48 10.35
C SER A 410 6.01 -17.52 8.82
N LYS A 411 4.99 -17.11 8.11
CA LYS A 411 4.89 -17.25 6.64
C LYS A 411 5.41 -16.05 5.86
N LEU A 412 5.87 -15.01 6.54
CA LEU A 412 6.32 -13.79 5.88
C LEU A 412 7.54 -14.06 5.00
N LYS A 413 7.49 -13.70 3.72
CA LYS A 413 8.58 -13.85 2.74
C LYS A 413 9.26 -12.52 2.44
N SER A 414 8.51 -11.40 2.54
CA SER A 414 8.98 -10.04 2.28
C SER A 414 8.53 -9.10 3.39
N LEU A 415 9.43 -8.26 3.86
CA LEU A 415 9.14 -7.20 4.81
C LEU A 415 9.65 -5.86 4.28
N ASN A 416 8.75 -4.90 4.13
CA ASN A 416 9.06 -3.56 3.61
C ASN A 416 9.73 -3.55 2.23
N GLY A 417 9.43 -4.56 1.38
CA GLY A 417 9.98 -4.73 0.05
C GLY A 417 11.34 -5.45 0.00
N THR A 418 11.83 -5.92 1.15
CA THR A 418 13.08 -6.70 1.21
C THR A 418 12.73 -8.16 1.50
N GLU A 419 13.25 -9.07 0.72
CA GLU A 419 13.10 -10.51 0.90
C GLU A 419 13.71 -10.96 2.24
N ILE A 420 13.08 -11.96 2.87
CA ILE A 420 13.53 -12.56 4.12
C ILE A 420 14.21 -13.88 3.79
N LEU A 421 15.52 -13.93 3.94
CA LEU A 421 16.31 -15.14 3.72
C LEU A 421 16.10 -16.17 4.84
N GLN A 422 16.35 -17.45 4.54
CA GLN A 422 16.15 -18.53 5.51
C GLN A 422 17.06 -18.39 6.75
N ASP A 423 18.31 -17.97 6.54
CA ASP A 423 19.27 -17.78 7.62
C ASP A 423 18.92 -16.57 8.49
N GLU A 424 18.45 -15.48 7.87
CA GLU A 424 17.90 -14.33 8.58
C GLU A 424 16.71 -14.74 9.46
N ARG A 425 15.79 -15.54 8.93
CA ARG A 425 14.65 -16.05 9.69
C ARG A 425 15.09 -16.92 10.87
N ARG A 426 16.05 -17.84 10.66
CA ARG A 426 16.59 -18.67 11.74
C ARG A 426 17.20 -17.83 12.84
N GLY A 427 18.01 -16.85 12.48
CA GLY A 427 18.60 -15.90 13.44
C GLY A 427 17.54 -15.16 14.23
N ALA A 428 16.55 -14.60 13.56
CA ALA A 428 15.44 -13.87 14.17
C ALA A 428 14.62 -14.74 15.14
N GLU A 429 14.29 -15.97 14.74
CA GLU A 429 13.56 -16.93 15.57
C GLU A 429 14.35 -17.31 16.83
N TYR A 430 15.66 -17.52 16.69
CA TYR A 430 16.52 -17.88 17.80
C TYR A 430 16.74 -16.73 18.79
N ASP A 431 16.96 -15.52 18.29
CA ASP A 431 17.11 -14.33 19.13
C ASP A 431 15.80 -13.99 19.86
N TYR A 432 14.66 -14.19 19.21
CA TYR A 432 13.35 -14.05 19.82
C TYR A 432 13.11 -15.06 20.96
N LEU A 433 13.52 -16.32 20.77
CA LEU A 433 13.45 -17.34 21.82
C LEU A 433 14.32 -16.96 23.03
N LYS A 434 15.55 -16.51 22.79
CA LYS A 434 16.44 -16.04 23.85
C LYS A 434 15.89 -14.86 24.61
N LEU A 435 15.37 -13.86 23.89
CA LEU A 435 14.87 -12.62 24.48
C LEU A 435 13.75 -12.87 25.49
N PHE A 436 12.88 -13.82 25.22
CA PHE A 436 11.69 -14.09 26.04
C PHE A 436 11.80 -15.36 26.89
N LEU A 437 12.94 -16.04 26.90
CA LEU A 437 13.13 -17.31 27.62
C LEU A 437 12.86 -17.19 29.13
N SER A 438 13.39 -16.16 29.80
CA SER A 438 13.15 -15.96 31.23
C SER A 438 11.69 -15.78 31.55
N LYS A 439 10.99 -14.93 30.76
CA LYS A 439 9.54 -14.71 30.95
C LYS A 439 8.74 -15.98 30.69
N TRP A 440 9.16 -16.80 29.72
CA TRP A 440 8.52 -18.09 29.44
C TRP A 440 8.69 -19.08 30.60
N THR A 441 9.88 -19.22 31.14
CA THR A 441 10.17 -20.14 32.28
C THR A 441 9.46 -19.70 33.56
N GLU A 442 9.36 -18.39 33.82
CA GLU A 442 8.59 -17.83 34.95
C GLU A 442 7.09 -18.20 34.94
N THR A 443 6.57 -18.55 33.75
CA THR A 443 5.15 -18.94 33.60
C THR A 443 4.92 -20.45 33.75
N GLU A 444 5.97 -21.27 34.01
CA GLU A 444 5.89 -22.73 33.98
C GLU A 444 4.88 -23.32 34.97
N ASN A 445 4.76 -22.69 36.13
CA ASN A 445 3.85 -23.14 37.20
C ASN A 445 2.59 -22.29 37.36
N ASP A 446 2.30 -21.38 36.41
CA ASP A 446 1.17 -20.44 36.49
C ASP A 446 0.43 -20.41 35.15
N VAL A 447 -0.72 -21.07 35.09
CA VAL A 447 -1.54 -21.19 33.88
C VAL A 447 -2.02 -19.83 33.37
N ASP A 448 -2.39 -18.91 34.28
CA ASP A 448 -2.89 -17.59 33.89
C ASP A 448 -1.78 -16.71 33.31
N LYS A 449 -0.59 -16.76 33.89
CA LYS A 449 0.58 -16.09 33.35
C LYS A 449 0.98 -16.70 32.00
N ARG A 450 0.93 -18.04 31.90
CA ARG A 450 1.20 -18.74 30.64
C ARG A 450 0.24 -18.30 29.54
N ASN A 451 -1.05 -18.22 29.81
CA ASN A 451 -2.06 -17.78 28.85
C ASN A 451 -1.83 -16.31 28.43
N ARG A 452 -1.53 -15.42 29.36
CA ARG A 452 -1.19 -14.02 29.04
C ARG A 452 0.03 -13.93 28.15
N PHE A 453 1.08 -14.70 28.44
CA PHE A 453 2.29 -14.75 27.62
C PHE A 453 1.98 -15.26 26.19
N ILE A 454 1.16 -16.30 26.06
CA ILE A 454 0.76 -16.84 24.74
C ILE A 454 -0.06 -15.83 23.94
N ILE A 455 -0.90 -15.01 24.58
CA ILE A 455 -1.65 -13.93 23.91
C ILE A 455 -0.67 -12.91 23.32
N GLU A 456 0.39 -12.53 24.03
CA GLU A 456 1.40 -11.59 23.55
C GLU A 456 2.34 -12.22 22.52
N HIS A 457 2.62 -13.53 22.66
CA HIS A 457 3.61 -14.29 21.91
C HIS A 457 3.03 -15.60 21.35
N PRO A 458 2.00 -15.56 20.49
CA PRO A 458 1.26 -16.76 20.05
C PRO A 458 2.15 -17.77 19.31
N ARG A 459 3.23 -17.33 18.68
CA ARG A 459 4.18 -18.20 17.99
C ARG A 459 5.21 -18.83 18.90
N TYR A 460 5.43 -18.32 20.10
CA TYR A 460 6.50 -18.76 20.99
C TYR A 460 6.43 -20.26 21.33
N PRO A 461 5.27 -20.84 21.70
CA PRO A 461 5.15 -22.28 21.96
C PRO A 461 5.59 -23.16 20.78
N THR A 462 5.23 -22.75 19.58
CA THR A 462 5.61 -23.48 18.34
C THR A 462 7.11 -23.42 18.08
N LEU A 463 7.74 -22.28 18.36
CA LEU A 463 9.20 -22.13 18.23
C LEU A 463 9.94 -22.94 19.27
N VAL A 464 9.46 -22.97 20.51
CA VAL A 464 10.02 -23.85 21.59
C VAL A 464 9.93 -25.32 21.20
N ALA A 465 8.79 -25.75 20.64
CA ALA A 465 8.63 -27.14 20.20
C ALA A 465 9.54 -27.49 19.00
N LYS A 466 9.82 -26.50 18.13
CA LYS A 466 10.69 -26.68 16.94
C LYS A 466 12.16 -26.72 17.27
N CYS A 467 12.63 -25.86 18.20
CA CYS A 467 14.06 -25.64 18.46
C CYS A 467 14.56 -26.40 19.71
N GLY A 468 13.67 -26.86 20.62
CA GLY A 468 14.02 -27.40 21.92
C GLY A 468 14.48 -26.34 22.93
N ILE A 469 14.07 -26.45 24.20
CA ILE A 469 14.52 -25.51 25.26
C ILE A 469 15.95 -25.83 25.70
N SER A 470 16.37 -27.12 25.62
CA SER A 470 17.68 -27.60 26.05
C SER A 470 18.87 -27.04 25.27
N ASP A 471 18.65 -26.60 24.04
CA ASP A 471 19.70 -26.06 23.18
C ASP A 471 19.87 -24.53 23.30
N ILE A 472 19.00 -23.87 24.08
CA ILE A 472 19.09 -22.44 24.34
C ILE A 472 19.90 -22.28 25.65
N PRO A 473 21.13 -21.74 25.62
CA PRO A 473 21.87 -21.47 26.84
C PRO A 473 21.06 -20.55 27.73
N SER A 474 20.65 -21.05 28.92
CA SER A 474 19.95 -20.19 29.88
C SER A 474 20.84 -18.99 30.21
N PRO A 475 20.32 -17.77 30.19
CA PRO A 475 21.07 -16.64 30.67
C PRO A 475 21.28 -16.86 32.16
N LYS A 476 22.50 -17.24 32.58
CA LYS A 476 22.89 -17.13 33.97
C LYS A 476 22.68 -15.66 34.32
N VAL A 477 21.72 -15.40 35.21
CA VAL A 477 21.43 -14.07 35.73
C VAL A 477 22.68 -13.57 36.43
N LYS A 478 23.51 -12.86 35.68
CA LYS A 478 24.38 -11.84 36.21
C LYS A 478 23.94 -10.56 35.51
N VAL A 479 23.44 -9.65 36.29
CA VAL A 479 23.31 -8.23 35.93
C VAL A 479 24.73 -7.71 35.77
N GLU A 480 25.37 -8.06 34.65
CA GLU A 480 26.55 -7.36 34.19
C GLU A 480 26.09 -6.42 33.11
N MET A 481 26.39 -5.15 33.28
CA MET A 481 26.36 -4.17 32.19
C MET A 481 26.85 -4.91 30.94
N ILE A 482 26.03 -4.96 29.89
CA ILE A 482 26.39 -5.51 28.59
C ILE A 482 27.62 -4.73 28.14
N SER A 483 28.79 -5.27 28.38
CA SER A 483 30.02 -4.63 27.92
C SER A 483 29.98 -4.72 26.40
N ASN A 484 29.88 -3.57 25.75
CA ASN A 484 29.95 -3.44 24.30
C ASN A 484 31.35 -3.85 23.76
N VAL A 485 32.15 -4.49 24.61
CA VAL A 485 33.53 -4.87 24.37
C VAL A 485 33.64 -6.40 24.38
N ILE A 486 34.19 -6.97 23.30
CA ILE A 486 34.55 -8.36 23.15
C ILE A 486 36.07 -8.51 23.07
N THR A 487 36.59 -9.60 23.61
CA THR A 487 37.99 -9.98 23.47
C THR A 487 38.09 -11.07 22.41
N VAL A 488 38.74 -10.79 21.30
CA VAL A 488 38.98 -11.75 20.22
C VAL A 488 40.46 -12.06 20.09
N GLU A 489 40.78 -13.28 19.65
CA GLU A 489 42.15 -13.72 19.40
C GLU A 489 42.43 -13.70 17.90
N PHE A 490 43.37 -12.87 17.46
CA PHE A 490 43.81 -12.82 16.06
C PHE A 490 44.85 -13.89 15.79
N VAL A 491 44.63 -14.75 14.79
CA VAL A 491 45.50 -15.86 14.40
C VAL A 491 45.81 -15.75 12.90
N CYS A 492 47.07 -15.98 12.55
CA CYS A 492 47.54 -16.01 11.17
C CYS A 492 48.14 -17.39 10.86
N PRO A 493 47.36 -18.35 10.32
CA PRO A 493 47.83 -19.70 10.09
C PRO A 493 48.84 -19.83 8.94
N ASP A 494 48.76 -18.96 7.94
CA ASP A 494 49.53 -19.05 6.68
C ASP A 494 50.96 -18.48 6.80
N HIS A 495 51.27 -17.80 7.91
CA HIS A 495 52.58 -17.18 8.13
C HIS A 495 53.19 -17.62 9.47
N PRO A 496 53.96 -18.72 9.49
CA PRO A 496 54.48 -19.32 10.73
C PRO A 496 55.45 -18.43 11.53
N ASN A 497 56.00 -17.41 10.91
CA ASN A 497 56.88 -16.42 11.55
C ASN A 497 56.17 -15.28 12.26
N GLN A 498 54.82 -15.22 12.18
CA GLN A 498 54.01 -14.20 12.85
C GLN A 498 53.64 -14.62 14.28
N PRO A 499 53.36 -13.67 15.19
CA PRO A 499 52.93 -13.97 16.55
C PRO A 499 51.71 -14.90 16.59
N ARG A 500 51.75 -15.96 17.35
CA ARG A 500 50.62 -16.88 17.56
C ARG A 500 49.66 -16.27 18.59
N GLY A 501 48.39 -16.03 18.17
CA GLY A 501 47.30 -15.68 19.06
C GLY A 501 47.40 -14.32 19.75
N ILE A 502 47.14 -13.23 19.02
CA ILE A 502 47.16 -11.88 19.60
C ILE A 502 45.75 -11.52 20.10
N LYS A 503 45.56 -11.50 21.42
CA LYS A 503 44.26 -11.08 22.00
C LYS A 503 44.09 -9.57 21.97
N ARG A 504 42.93 -9.11 21.52
CA ARG A 504 42.52 -7.69 21.50
C ARG A 504 41.08 -7.52 21.94
N LYS A 505 40.83 -6.42 22.65
CA LYS A 505 39.48 -5.96 22.98
C LYS A 505 38.95 -5.11 21.84
N LEU A 506 37.79 -5.46 21.30
CA LEU A 506 37.10 -4.74 20.24
C LEU A 506 35.72 -4.33 20.72
N LEU A 507 35.18 -3.23 20.15
CA LEU A 507 33.80 -2.86 20.35
C LEU A 507 32.92 -3.65 19.38
N LYS A 508 31.78 -4.15 19.82
CA LYS A 508 30.81 -4.85 18.96
C LYS A 508 30.29 -3.96 17.84
N ASP A 509 30.29 -2.65 18.05
CA ASP A 509 29.87 -1.63 17.07
C ASP A 509 31.01 -1.21 16.11
N MET A 510 32.17 -1.87 16.20
CA MET A 510 33.30 -1.59 15.30
C MET A 510 33.04 -2.19 13.93
N GLU A 511 33.18 -1.36 12.88
CA GLU A 511 33.08 -1.80 11.48
C GLU A 511 34.21 -2.78 11.12
N VAL A 512 33.92 -3.78 10.29
CA VAL A 512 34.90 -4.75 9.79
C VAL A 512 36.11 -4.06 9.14
N GLN A 513 35.92 -2.94 8.42
CA GLN A 513 36.99 -2.18 7.82
C GLN A 513 38.03 -1.69 8.85
N LYS A 514 37.59 -1.28 10.03
CA LYS A 514 38.49 -0.88 11.14
C LYS A 514 39.24 -2.08 11.70
N VAL A 515 38.59 -3.24 11.74
CA VAL A 515 39.23 -4.51 12.15
C VAL A 515 40.28 -4.97 11.13
N ILE A 516 40.00 -4.82 9.83
CA ILE A 516 40.99 -5.06 8.75
C ILE A 516 42.21 -4.16 8.94
N GLY A 517 42.01 -2.85 9.17
CA GLY A 517 43.11 -1.92 9.44
C GLY A 517 43.89 -2.24 10.73
N LEU A 518 43.23 -2.80 11.75
CA LEU A 518 43.90 -3.28 12.95
C LEU A 518 44.74 -4.50 12.64
N ALA A 519 44.20 -5.48 11.90
CA ALA A 519 44.92 -6.70 11.50
C ALA A 519 46.16 -6.37 10.66
N GLN A 520 46.07 -5.41 9.72
CA GLN A 520 47.23 -4.92 8.94
C GLN A 520 48.34 -4.41 9.83
N ARG A 521 48.02 -3.65 10.89
CA ARG A 521 48.99 -3.13 11.85
C ARG A 521 49.59 -4.23 12.74
N LEU A 522 48.75 -5.16 13.22
CA LEU A 522 49.18 -6.24 14.10
C LEU A 522 50.14 -7.21 13.42
N PHE A 523 49.92 -7.55 12.16
CA PHE A 523 50.66 -8.54 11.41
C PHE A 523 51.65 -7.95 10.38
N ARG A 524 51.72 -6.62 10.28
CA ARG A 524 52.62 -5.88 9.36
C ARG A 524 52.56 -6.43 7.92
N THR A 525 51.35 -6.44 7.33
CA THR A 525 51.07 -7.12 6.05
C THR A 525 51.76 -6.49 4.82
N GLY A 526 52.63 -5.49 4.99
CA GLY A 526 53.37 -4.88 3.89
C GLY A 526 52.51 -4.15 2.86
N GLY A 527 51.39 -3.60 3.30
CA GLY A 527 50.44 -2.89 2.40
C GLY A 527 49.36 -3.76 1.75
N LYS A 528 49.44 -5.07 1.92
CA LYS A 528 48.38 -5.99 1.46
C LYS A 528 47.16 -5.89 2.36
N ILE A 529 45.98 -5.96 1.78
CA ILE A 529 44.71 -5.97 2.51
C ILE A 529 44.39 -7.42 2.91
N PRO A 530 44.34 -7.76 4.21
CA PRO A 530 44.06 -9.11 4.65
C PRO A 530 42.57 -9.42 4.50
N ARG A 531 42.27 -10.68 4.19
CA ARG A 531 40.93 -11.27 4.34
C ARG A 531 40.76 -11.73 5.76
N LEU A 532 39.64 -11.33 6.36
CA LEU A 532 39.31 -11.74 7.72
C LEU A 532 38.15 -12.75 7.70
N SER A 533 38.26 -13.76 8.50
CA SER A 533 37.21 -14.70 8.86
C SER A 533 37.27 -14.94 10.37
N PHE A 534 36.23 -15.54 10.93
CA PHE A 534 36.24 -15.90 12.34
C PHE A 534 35.72 -17.31 12.57
N ILE A 535 36.16 -17.90 13.68
CA ILE A 535 35.73 -19.22 14.16
C ILE A 535 35.11 -19.01 15.53
N GLN A 536 33.86 -19.46 15.70
CA GLN A 536 33.19 -19.49 16.99
C GLN A 536 33.65 -20.69 17.80
N GLN A 537 34.36 -20.43 18.88
CA GLN A 537 34.91 -21.52 19.70
C GLN A 537 33.87 -22.39 20.42
N ASN A 538 32.65 -21.85 20.61
CA ASN A 538 31.59 -22.49 21.41
C ASN A 538 30.48 -23.16 20.60
N LEU A 539 30.42 -23.04 19.27
CA LEU A 539 29.25 -23.48 18.48
C LEU A 539 29.56 -24.36 17.27
N SER A 540 30.50 -23.99 16.44
CA SER A 540 30.95 -24.82 15.31
C SER A 540 32.38 -24.44 14.97
N LYS A 541 33.15 -25.40 14.45
CA LYS A 541 34.50 -25.10 13.95
C LYS A 541 34.52 -24.53 12.55
N ASP A 542 33.35 -24.09 12.07
CA ASP A 542 33.21 -23.53 10.73
C ASP A 542 33.78 -22.13 10.68
N GLU A 543 34.54 -21.86 9.64
CA GLU A 543 35.13 -20.54 9.38
C GLU A 543 34.15 -19.66 8.63
N ILE A 544 33.75 -18.51 9.22
CA ILE A 544 32.79 -17.54 8.65
C ILE A 544 33.57 -16.33 8.16
N LEU A 545 33.40 -15.97 6.89
CA LEU A 545 34.07 -14.84 6.27
C LEU A 545 33.48 -13.49 6.71
N LEU A 546 34.32 -12.50 7.02
CA LEU A 546 33.93 -11.12 7.27
C LEU A 546 33.99 -10.34 5.95
N ASP A 547 32.98 -10.54 5.12
CA ASP A 547 32.95 -10.11 3.72
C ASP A 547 32.39 -8.69 3.48
N LYS A 548 31.78 -8.08 4.53
CA LYS A 548 31.13 -6.75 4.42
C LYS A 548 31.90 -5.68 5.21
N PRO A 549 32.77 -4.89 4.59
CA PRO A 549 33.68 -3.96 5.29
C PRO A 549 32.98 -2.89 6.11
N LEU A 550 31.80 -2.44 5.69
CA LEU A 550 31.04 -1.38 6.37
C LEU A 550 30.08 -1.88 7.45
N GLN A 551 29.97 -3.20 7.65
CA GLN A 551 29.15 -3.78 8.70
C GLN A 551 29.90 -3.82 10.04
N GLU A 552 29.13 -3.69 11.12
CA GLU A 552 29.66 -3.82 12.49
C GLU A 552 29.89 -5.29 12.88
N LEU A 553 30.80 -5.53 13.81
CA LEU A 553 31.09 -6.89 14.31
C LEU A 553 29.87 -7.57 14.91
N ARG A 554 28.93 -6.80 15.49
CA ARG A 554 27.67 -7.37 16.02
C ARG A 554 26.82 -8.05 14.93
N TYR A 555 26.92 -7.62 13.67
CA TYR A 555 26.24 -8.25 12.54
C TYR A 555 26.64 -9.72 12.37
N TYR A 556 27.90 -10.03 12.64
CA TYR A 556 28.46 -11.38 12.52
C TYR A 556 28.29 -12.21 13.81
N SER A 557 27.68 -11.65 14.85
CA SER A 557 27.48 -12.33 16.16
C SER A 557 28.77 -12.82 16.81
N ILE A 558 29.90 -12.14 16.58
CA ILE A 558 31.20 -12.46 17.19
C ILE A 558 31.10 -12.27 18.70
N GLN A 559 31.59 -13.28 19.46
CA GLN A 559 31.51 -13.32 20.90
C GLN A 559 32.89 -13.20 21.56
N ASP A 560 32.87 -13.01 22.86
CA ASP A 560 34.10 -13.00 23.68
C ASP A 560 34.79 -14.37 23.61
N GLY A 561 36.06 -14.37 23.26
CA GLY A 561 36.86 -15.59 23.09
C GLY A 561 36.96 -16.16 21.69
N ASP A 562 36.21 -15.63 20.71
CA ASP A 562 36.25 -16.09 19.32
C ASP A 562 37.62 -15.80 18.68
N GLN A 563 37.98 -16.62 17.67
CA GLN A 563 39.23 -16.44 16.92
C GLN A 563 38.96 -15.76 15.58
N VAL A 564 39.68 -14.67 15.30
CA VAL A 564 39.72 -14.01 14.00
C VAL A 564 40.92 -14.47 13.20
N ILE A 565 40.68 -15.13 12.10
CA ILE A 565 41.69 -15.66 11.18
C ILE A 565 42.05 -14.55 10.17
N VAL A 566 43.34 -14.33 10.04
CA VAL A 566 43.91 -13.29 9.16
C VAL A 566 44.73 -13.93 8.06
N ARG A 567 44.38 -13.69 6.78
CA ARG A 567 45.08 -14.20 5.60
C ARG A 567 45.35 -13.08 4.61
N TRP A 568 46.53 -13.03 3.96
CA TRP A 568 46.89 -12.04 2.92
C TRP A 568 47.87 -12.55 1.88
#